data_8752120af22e6ecae9482e9128b75d40
#
_entry.id   8752120af22e6ecae9482e9128b75d40
#
_cell.length_a   1.000
_cell.length_b   1.000
_cell.length_c   1.000
_cell.angle_alpha   90.00
_cell.angle_beta   90.00
_cell.angle_gamma   90.00
#
_symmetry.space_group_name_H-M   'P 1'
#
loop_
_entity.id
_entity.type
_entity.pdbx_description
1 polymer ?
#
loop_
_entity_poly.entity_id
_entity_poly.type
_entity_poly.pdbx_seq_one_letter_code
_entity_poly.pdbx_strand_id
1 'polypeptide(L)'
;MRKIKLTRANKSILLKAPAPYYYREKALGHSTEKPGRLILKINFLPADKKAAFSTEEIRLMRITINRLRNERLGKGQYTDAADDMLLKLF
;
A
#
# COMPACT_ATOMS: atom_id res chain seq x y z
N MET A 1 -0.94 -8.36 15.73
CA MET A 1 -0.30 -8.00 14.44
C MET A 1 -0.39 -9.16 13.47
N ARG A 2 -0.56 -8.86 12.22
CA ARG A 2 -0.65 -9.86 11.15
C ARG A 2 0.66 -9.90 10.37
N LYS A 3 1.19 -11.09 10.15
CA LYS A 3 2.42 -11.27 9.34
C LYS A 3 2.05 -11.54 7.89
N ILE A 4 2.65 -10.79 6.98
CA ILE A 4 2.39 -10.90 5.54
C ILE A 4 3.73 -11.00 4.82
N LYS A 5 3.83 -11.97 3.91
CA LYS A 5 5.01 -12.10 3.05
C LYS A 5 4.81 -11.24 1.81
N LEU A 6 5.74 -10.32 1.58
CA LEU A 6 5.70 -9.41 0.44
C LEU A 6 6.73 -9.83 -0.60
N THR A 7 6.27 -10.13 -1.80
CA THR A 7 7.15 -10.33 -2.96
C THR A 7 7.66 -8.96 -3.43
N ARG A 8 8.64 -8.98 -4.34
CA ARG A 8 9.13 -7.75 -4.96
C ARG A 8 8.00 -7.00 -5.67
N ALA A 9 7.11 -7.72 -6.37
CA ALA A 9 5.96 -7.12 -7.03
C ALA A 9 5.00 -6.49 -6.02
N ASN A 10 4.74 -7.14 -4.89
CA ASN A 10 3.91 -6.60 -3.81
C ASN A 10 4.50 -5.31 -3.25
N LYS A 11 5.80 -5.28 -3.00
CA LYS A 11 6.49 -4.07 -2.52
C LYS A 11 6.35 -2.92 -3.51
N SER A 12 6.52 -3.19 -4.80
CA SER A 12 6.39 -2.17 -5.83
C SER A 12 5.01 -1.51 -5.80
N ILE A 13 3.94 -2.29 -5.70
CA ILE A 13 2.57 -1.78 -5.60
C ILE A 13 2.37 -1.00 -4.30
N LEU A 14 2.89 -1.51 -3.18
CA LEU A 14 2.73 -0.85 -1.89
C LEU A 14 3.52 0.45 -1.78
N LEU A 15 4.57 0.64 -2.57
CA LEU A 15 5.29 1.91 -2.62
C LEU A 15 4.58 2.93 -3.50
N LYS A 16 3.83 2.49 -4.51
CA LYS A 16 3.09 3.37 -5.41
C LYS A 16 1.73 3.79 -4.85
N ALA A 17 1.02 2.87 -4.20
CA ALA A 17 -0.36 3.12 -3.79
C ALA A 17 -0.51 4.19 -2.70
N PRO A 18 0.29 4.19 -1.60
CA PRO A 18 0.16 5.20 -0.56
C PRO A 18 0.68 6.59 -0.95
N ALA A 19 1.53 6.71 -1.97
CA ALA A 19 2.15 7.98 -2.31
C ALA A 19 1.14 9.09 -2.66
N PRO A 20 0.14 8.87 -3.54
CA PRO A 20 -0.88 9.89 -3.81
C PRO A 20 -1.68 10.26 -2.56
N TYR A 21 -1.97 9.29 -1.71
CA TYR A 21 -2.65 9.53 -0.44
C TYR A 21 -1.82 10.44 0.46
N TYR A 22 -0.52 10.17 0.60
CA TYR A 22 0.42 10.98 1.38
C TYR A 22 0.43 12.43 0.89
N TYR A 23 0.58 12.64 -0.41
CA TYR A 23 0.64 14.00 -0.96
C TYR A 23 -0.68 14.74 -0.84
N ARG A 24 -1.81 14.05 -0.97
CA ARG A 24 -3.13 14.66 -0.78
C ARG A 24 -3.30 15.13 0.66
N GLU A 25 -3.00 14.28 1.63
CA GLU A 25 -3.12 14.63 3.04
C GLU A 25 -2.22 15.80 3.40
N LYS A 26 -1.02 15.83 2.85
CA LYS A 26 -0.08 16.94 3.03
C LYS A 26 -0.65 18.25 2.47
N ALA A 27 -1.21 18.21 1.28
CA ALA A 27 -1.81 19.38 0.64
C ALA A 27 -3.02 19.92 1.41
N LEU A 28 -3.78 19.04 2.08
CA LEU A 28 -4.94 19.41 2.90
C LEU A 28 -4.55 19.85 4.32
N GLY A 29 -3.26 19.83 4.66
CA GLY A 29 -2.81 20.18 6.00
C GLY A 29 -3.04 19.09 7.04
N HIS A 30 -3.42 17.87 6.62
CA HIS A 30 -3.61 16.75 7.52
C HIS A 30 -2.27 16.11 7.89
N SER A 31 -2.25 15.34 9.00
CA SER A 31 -1.05 14.62 9.40
C SER A 31 -0.68 13.56 8.36
N THR A 32 0.61 13.54 7.98
CA THR A 32 1.16 12.53 7.06
C THR A 32 2.01 11.49 7.78
N GLU A 33 1.97 11.47 9.10
CA GLU A 33 2.80 10.59 9.91
C GLU A 33 2.52 9.10 9.61
N LYS A 34 1.27 8.70 9.62
CA LYS A 34 0.89 7.30 9.39
C LYS A 34 1.22 6.81 7.99
N PRO A 35 0.79 7.49 6.90
CA PRO A 35 1.17 7.05 5.55
C PRO A 35 2.66 7.16 5.29
N GLY A 36 3.33 8.19 5.82
CA GLY A 36 4.78 8.36 5.69
C GLY A 36 5.56 7.24 6.33
N ARG A 37 5.19 6.85 7.56
CA ARG A 37 5.80 5.72 8.26
C ARG A 37 5.60 4.40 7.53
N LEU A 38 4.40 4.18 6.99
CA LEU A 38 4.10 2.98 6.24
C LEU A 38 4.97 2.88 4.98
N ILE A 39 5.09 3.97 4.24
CA ILE A 39 5.93 4.00 3.04
C ILE A 39 7.39 3.68 3.39
N LEU A 40 7.94 4.31 4.42
CA LEU A 40 9.29 4.05 4.87
C LEU A 40 9.48 2.60 5.31
N LYS A 41 8.55 2.07 6.09
CA LYS A 41 8.60 0.68 6.55
C LYS A 41 8.66 -0.28 5.36
N ILE A 42 7.78 -0.10 4.38
CA ILE A 42 7.73 -0.98 3.21
C ILE A 42 9.02 -0.86 2.39
N ASN A 43 9.54 0.35 2.24
CA ASN A 43 10.77 0.58 1.48
C ASN A 43 11.96 -0.19 2.06
N PHE A 44 12.05 -0.29 3.39
CA PHE A 44 13.16 -0.96 4.08
C PHE A 44 12.92 -2.45 4.33
N LEU A 45 11.73 -2.99 4.05
CA LEU A 45 11.48 -4.41 4.23
C LEU A 45 12.18 -5.24 3.15
N PRO A 46 12.84 -6.34 3.54
CA PRO A 46 13.39 -7.26 2.55
C PRO A 46 12.27 -7.97 1.78
N ALA A 47 12.48 -8.17 0.48
CA ALA A 47 11.53 -8.91 -0.35
C ALA A 47 11.53 -10.40 0.04
N ASP A 48 10.35 -11.04 -0.14
CA ASP A 48 10.14 -12.48 0.08
C ASP A 48 10.32 -12.95 1.52
N LYS A 49 10.25 -12.02 2.48
CA LYS A 49 10.24 -12.32 3.91
C LYS A 49 8.96 -11.82 4.55
N LYS A 50 8.51 -12.52 5.60
CA LYS A 50 7.33 -12.11 6.34
C LYS A 50 7.63 -10.87 7.19
N ALA A 51 6.70 -9.93 7.20
CA ALA A 51 6.75 -8.73 8.02
C ALA A 51 5.44 -8.56 8.79
N ALA A 52 5.53 -8.03 9.99
CA ALA A 52 4.35 -7.81 10.83
C ALA A 52 3.75 -6.43 10.56
N PHE A 53 2.43 -6.38 10.38
CA PHE A 53 1.69 -5.14 10.17
C PHE A 53 0.57 -5.01 11.20
N SER A 54 0.37 -3.80 11.70
CA SER A 54 -0.74 -3.50 12.60
C SER A 54 -2.06 -3.46 11.83
N THR A 55 -3.18 -3.50 12.56
CA THR A 55 -4.51 -3.37 11.97
C THR A 55 -4.65 -2.05 11.21
N GLU A 56 -4.11 -0.96 11.75
CA GLU A 56 -4.15 0.35 11.09
C GLU A 56 -3.34 0.37 9.80
N GLU A 57 -2.16 -0.25 9.81
CA GLU A 57 -1.31 -0.36 8.63
C GLU A 57 -2.00 -1.16 7.53
N ILE A 58 -2.60 -2.30 7.88
CA ILE A 58 -3.35 -3.12 6.93
C ILE A 58 -4.53 -2.36 6.35
N ARG A 59 -5.26 -1.63 7.18
CA ARG A 59 -6.38 -0.80 6.73
C ARG A 59 -5.94 0.27 5.74
N LEU A 60 -4.85 0.96 6.02
CA LEU A 60 -4.30 1.99 5.15
C LEU A 60 -3.83 1.39 3.82
N MET A 61 -3.17 0.24 3.85
CA MET A 61 -2.77 -0.48 2.64
C MET A 61 -3.99 -0.84 1.79
N ARG A 62 -5.05 -1.37 2.38
CA ARG A 62 -6.28 -1.75 1.67
C ARG A 62 -6.93 -0.53 1.00
N ILE A 63 -7.05 0.56 1.72
CA ILE A 63 -7.67 1.79 1.19
C ILE A 63 -6.86 2.33 0.01
N THR A 64 -5.56 2.43 0.15
CA THR A 64 -4.70 3.03 -0.88
C THR A 64 -4.57 2.14 -2.11
N ILE A 65 -4.46 0.82 -1.93
CA ILE A 65 -4.39 -0.12 -3.06
C ILE A 65 -5.72 -0.16 -3.81
N ASN A 66 -6.84 -0.15 -3.09
CA ASN A 66 -8.15 -0.15 -3.71
C ASN A 66 -8.36 1.11 -4.57
N ARG A 67 -7.89 2.25 -4.10
CA ARG A 67 -7.95 3.51 -4.86
C ARG A 67 -7.09 3.42 -6.13
N LEU A 68 -5.87 2.90 -6.02
CA LEU A 68 -4.99 2.69 -7.16
C LEU A 68 -5.63 1.75 -8.19
N ARG A 69 -6.25 0.66 -7.72
CA ARG A 69 -6.96 -0.29 -8.56
C ARG A 69 -8.07 0.41 -9.34
N ASN A 70 -8.89 1.21 -8.67
CA ASN A 70 -9.99 1.94 -9.30
C ASN A 70 -9.50 2.93 -10.35
N GLU A 71 -8.41 3.65 -10.07
CA GLU A 71 -7.81 4.56 -11.04
C GLU A 71 -7.33 3.82 -12.29
N ARG A 72 -6.69 2.66 -12.12
CA ARG A 72 -6.22 1.85 -13.23
C ARG A 72 -7.36 1.30 -14.07
N LEU A 73 -8.45 0.85 -13.42
CA LEU A 73 -9.65 0.41 -14.14
C LEU A 73 -10.24 1.53 -14.98
N GLY A 74 -10.31 2.73 -14.44
CA GLY A 74 -10.82 3.91 -15.16
C GLY A 74 -9.98 4.28 -16.38
N LYS A 75 -8.70 3.91 -16.39
CA LYS A 75 -7.77 4.17 -17.51
C LYS A 75 -7.60 2.98 -18.43
N GLY A 76 -8.31 1.87 -18.21
CA GLY A 76 -8.18 0.65 -18.99
C GLY A 76 -6.86 -0.08 -18.76
N GLN A 77 -6.20 0.13 -17.62
CA GLN A 77 -4.93 -0.51 -17.28
C GLN A 77 -5.16 -1.81 -16.49
N TYR A 78 -4.18 -2.70 -16.52
CA TYR A 78 -4.24 -3.96 -15.77
C TYR A 78 -4.17 -3.71 -14.26
N THR A 79 -4.94 -4.51 -13.51
CA THR A 79 -5.04 -4.41 -12.05
C THR A 79 -4.53 -5.65 -11.32
N ASP A 80 -3.91 -6.59 -12.04
CA ASP A 80 -3.52 -7.89 -11.48
C ASP A 80 -2.66 -7.77 -10.24
N ALA A 81 -1.63 -6.94 -10.27
CA ALA A 81 -0.74 -6.75 -9.12
C ALA A 81 -1.46 -6.15 -7.91
N ALA A 82 -2.37 -5.22 -8.14
CA ALA A 82 -3.18 -4.63 -7.07
C ALA A 82 -4.16 -5.65 -6.50
N ASP A 83 -4.81 -6.44 -7.36
CA ASP A 83 -5.74 -7.48 -6.95
C ASP A 83 -5.05 -8.57 -6.12
N ASP A 84 -3.87 -9.01 -6.54
CA ASP A 84 -3.08 -10.01 -5.80
C ASP A 84 -2.72 -9.49 -4.40
N MET A 85 -2.31 -8.24 -4.31
CA MET A 85 -1.96 -7.65 -3.03
C MET A 85 -3.18 -7.51 -2.12
N LEU A 86 -4.34 -7.11 -2.67
CA LEU A 86 -5.59 -7.01 -1.91
C LEU A 86 -5.99 -8.36 -1.31
N LEU A 87 -5.82 -9.45 -2.06
CA LEU A 87 -6.11 -10.79 -1.55
C LEU A 87 -5.29 -11.13 -0.32
N LYS A 88 -4.05 -10.69 -0.25
CA LYS A 88 -3.18 -10.90 0.92
C LYS A 88 -3.61 -10.09 2.13
N LEU A 89 -4.33 -9.00 1.94
CA LEU A 89 -4.76 -8.09 3.00
C LEU A 89 -6.14 -8.45 3.59
N PHE A 90 -6.87 -9.34 2.94
CA PHE A 90 -8.15 -9.87 3.43
C PHE A 90 -8.03 -11.24 4.14
#